data_6e61581287745660a8af005a5c7481d2
#
_entry.id   6e61581287745660a8af005a5c7481d2
#
_cell.length_a   1.000
_cell.length_b   1.000
_cell.length_c   1.000
_cell.angle_alpha   90.00
_cell.angle_beta   90.00
_cell.angle_gamma   90.00
#
_symmetry.space_group_name_H-M   'P 1'
#
loop_
_entity.id
_entity.type
_entity.pdbx_description
1 polymer ?
#
loop_
_entity_poly.entity_id
_entity_poly.type
_entity_poly.pdbx_seq_one_letter_code
_entity_poly.pdbx_strand_id
1 'polypeptide(L)'
;MSPGDEPVVARKSGDDEGLVHPNDPMMPVAWIKSYTSRGGKKGRVFTTTMGAAEDLASEGLRRLLVNAAYWCVGMEDRIPARARVDLVGDFHPTPFGFGKFRKGLKPADFALEP
;
A
#
# COMPACT_ATOMS: atom_id res chain seq x y z
N MET A 1 -8.04 16.44 -4.64
CA MET A 1 -8.52 16.64 -3.25
C MET A 1 -9.00 18.08 -3.12
N SER A 2 -10.25 18.28 -2.74
CA SER A 2 -10.81 19.63 -2.56
C SER A 2 -10.21 20.31 -1.32
N PRO A 3 -10.11 21.64 -1.29
CA PRO A 3 -9.50 22.34 -0.15
C PRO A 3 -10.17 22.13 1.22
N GLY A 4 -11.31 21.45 1.27
CA GLY A 4 -11.99 21.10 2.53
C GLY A 4 -11.84 19.66 2.98
N ASP A 5 -11.18 18.81 2.18
CA ASP A 5 -11.10 17.37 2.40
C ASP A 5 -9.78 16.93 3.06
N GLU A 6 -8.98 17.87 3.50
CA GLU A 6 -7.67 17.57 4.08
C GLU A 6 -7.82 17.06 5.52
N PRO A 7 -7.40 15.84 5.82
CA PRO A 7 -7.51 15.30 7.16
C PRO A 7 -6.58 16.02 8.14
N VAL A 8 -7.12 16.49 9.21
CA VAL A 8 -6.37 17.02 10.33
C VAL A 8 -6.15 15.91 11.35
N VAL A 9 -4.92 15.50 11.58
CA VAL A 9 -4.65 14.24 12.27
C VAL A 9 -3.97 14.36 13.61
N ALA A 10 -3.21 15.38 13.89
CA ALA A 10 -2.45 15.37 15.12
C ALA A 10 -2.44 16.71 15.86
N ARG A 11 -2.60 16.63 17.16
CA ARG A 11 -2.14 17.71 18.04
C ARG A 11 -0.64 17.50 18.30
N LYS A 12 0.12 18.57 18.23
CA LYS A 12 1.48 18.55 18.77
C LYS A 12 1.43 18.27 20.26
N SER A 13 2.33 17.44 20.73
CA SER A 13 2.52 17.24 22.16
C SER A 13 3.17 18.49 22.78
N GLY A 14 2.75 18.83 23.97
CA GLY A 14 3.26 19.99 24.70
C GLY A 14 2.34 21.19 24.57
N ASP A 15 2.90 22.39 24.74
CA ASP A 15 2.18 23.65 24.84
C ASP A 15 1.63 24.18 23.50
N ASP A 16 1.77 23.40 22.45
CA ASP A 16 1.34 23.82 21.13
C ASP A 16 -0.11 23.37 20.89
N GLU A 17 -1.01 24.27 21.03
CA GLU A 17 -2.44 24.06 20.78
C GLU A 17 -2.81 23.95 19.30
N GLY A 18 -1.82 24.02 18.41
CA GLY A 18 -2.02 23.94 16.97
C GLY A 18 -2.34 22.54 16.48
N LEU A 19 -3.28 22.43 15.55
CA LEU A 19 -3.48 21.23 14.76
C LEU A 19 -2.40 21.12 13.71
N VAL A 20 -1.73 19.96 13.64
CA VAL A 20 -0.72 19.69 12.62
C VAL A 20 -1.38 18.97 11.46
N HIS A 21 -1.24 19.55 10.28
CA HIS A 21 -1.71 18.92 9.06
C HIS A 21 -0.81 17.71 8.72
N PRO A 22 -1.37 16.50 8.45
CA PRO A 22 -0.56 15.31 8.21
C PRO A 22 0.31 15.42 6.96
N ASN A 23 -0.04 16.30 6.04
CA ASN A 23 0.69 16.54 4.79
C ASN A 23 1.55 17.82 4.85
N ASP A 24 1.96 18.25 6.03
CA ASP A 24 2.86 19.38 6.19
C ASP A 24 4.12 18.99 6.99
N PRO A 25 5.27 18.77 6.35
CA PRO A 25 5.47 18.81 4.89
C PRO A 25 4.86 17.61 4.16
N MET A 26 4.55 17.76 2.86
CA MET A 26 4.10 16.66 2.01
C MET A 26 5.13 15.55 1.99
N MET A 27 4.68 14.33 2.25
CA MET A 27 5.52 13.13 2.25
C MET A 27 5.05 12.18 1.15
N PRO A 28 5.98 11.55 0.39
CA PRO A 28 5.58 10.55 -0.58
C PRO A 28 5.00 9.32 0.12
N VAL A 29 3.92 8.78 -0.43
CA VAL A 29 3.29 7.54 0.05
C VAL A 29 3.63 6.34 -0.84
N ALA A 30 4.16 6.59 -2.04
CA ALA A 30 4.67 5.58 -2.95
C ALA A 30 5.80 6.17 -3.79
N TRP A 31 6.83 5.37 -4.05
CA TRP A 31 7.96 5.77 -4.87
C TRP A 31 8.61 4.58 -5.54
N ILE A 32 9.41 4.86 -6.55
CA ILE A 32 10.18 3.87 -7.28
C ILE A 32 11.67 4.21 -7.25
N LYS A 33 12.49 3.18 -7.36
CA LYS A 33 13.94 3.31 -7.48
C LYS A 33 14.49 2.23 -8.40
N SER A 34 15.49 2.58 -9.19
CA SER A 34 16.31 1.62 -9.92
C SER A 34 17.69 1.52 -9.26
N TYR A 35 18.27 0.35 -9.29
CA TYR A 35 19.60 0.10 -8.76
C TYR A 35 20.40 -0.83 -9.68
N THR A 36 21.71 -0.82 -9.52
CA THR A 36 22.61 -1.75 -10.21
C THR A 36 23.35 -2.56 -9.16
N SER A 37 23.22 -3.89 -9.24
CA SER A 37 23.95 -4.81 -8.35
C SER A 37 25.44 -4.89 -8.70
N ARG A 38 26.24 -5.49 -7.81
CA ARG A 38 27.68 -5.70 -8.05
C ARG A 38 27.97 -6.45 -9.36
N GLY A 39 27.09 -7.32 -9.80
CA GLY A 39 27.23 -8.05 -11.07
C GLY A 39 26.74 -7.29 -12.30
N GLY A 40 26.45 -6.00 -12.19
CA GLY A 40 25.95 -5.17 -13.29
C GLY A 40 24.48 -5.38 -13.64
N LYS A 41 23.77 -6.21 -12.91
CA LYS A 41 22.34 -6.41 -13.12
C LYS A 41 21.56 -5.22 -12.59
N LYS A 42 20.66 -4.70 -13.40
CA LYS A 42 19.73 -3.64 -13.00
C LYS A 42 18.50 -4.24 -12.34
N GLY A 43 18.06 -3.62 -11.25
CA GLY A 43 16.84 -3.97 -10.55
C GLY A 43 15.95 -2.76 -10.38
N ARG A 44 14.68 -3.02 -10.13
CA ARG A 44 13.65 -2.02 -9.89
C ARG A 44 12.98 -2.29 -8.56
N VAL A 45 12.70 -1.24 -7.83
CA VAL A 45 12.02 -1.29 -6.53
C VAL A 45 10.82 -0.36 -6.56
N PHE A 46 9.69 -0.89 -6.15
CA PHE A 46 8.52 -0.11 -5.79
C PHE A 46 8.34 -0.18 -4.28
N THR A 47 8.11 0.96 -3.66
CA THR A 47 7.88 1.06 -2.22
C THR A 47 6.63 1.87 -1.95
N THR A 48 5.84 1.43 -0.99
CA THR A 48 4.69 2.20 -0.51
C THR A 48 4.53 2.05 0.99
N THR A 49 4.03 3.09 1.63
CA THR A 49 3.62 3.07 3.04
C THR A 49 2.15 2.67 3.21
N MET A 50 1.41 2.59 2.11
CA MET A 50 0.04 2.08 2.10
C MET A 50 0.06 0.55 2.12
N GLY A 51 -0.89 -0.08 2.78
CA GLY A 51 -0.99 -1.54 2.77
C GLY A 51 -1.53 -2.13 4.06
N ALA A 52 -2.23 -1.36 4.88
CA ALA A 52 -3.08 -1.94 5.91
C ALA A 52 -4.11 -2.90 5.27
N ALA A 53 -4.57 -3.90 5.99
CA ALA A 53 -5.50 -4.89 5.44
C ALA A 53 -6.73 -4.22 4.80
N GLU A 54 -7.27 -3.19 5.41
CA GLU A 54 -8.42 -2.44 4.89
C GLU A 54 -8.10 -1.66 3.62
N ASP A 55 -6.87 -1.22 3.45
CA ASP A 55 -6.46 -0.46 2.26
C ASP A 55 -6.64 -1.28 0.98
N LEU A 56 -6.46 -2.60 1.09
CA LEU A 56 -6.64 -3.52 -0.05
C LEU A 56 -8.09 -3.67 -0.50
N ALA A 57 -9.06 -3.14 0.24
CA ALA A 57 -10.42 -2.99 -0.25
C ALA A 57 -10.52 -1.97 -1.39
N SER A 58 -9.57 -1.04 -1.49
CA SER A 58 -9.48 -0.08 -2.58
C SER A 58 -9.04 -0.75 -3.89
N GLU A 59 -9.91 -0.69 -4.89
CA GLU A 59 -9.57 -1.16 -6.25
C GLU A 59 -8.36 -0.42 -6.83
N GLY A 60 -8.28 0.89 -6.58
CA GLY A 60 -7.16 1.71 -7.02
C GLY A 60 -5.82 1.27 -6.44
N LEU A 61 -5.77 0.95 -5.15
CA LEU A 61 -4.55 0.44 -4.52
C LEU A 61 -4.18 -0.94 -5.06
N ARG A 62 -5.14 -1.85 -5.20
CA ARG A 62 -4.87 -3.17 -5.81
C ARG A 62 -4.29 -3.03 -7.21
N ARG A 63 -4.84 -2.12 -8.02
CA ARG A 63 -4.33 -1.87 -9.38
C ARG A 63 -2.92 -1.29 -9.36
N LEU A 64 -2.64 -0.36 -8.45
CA LEU A 64 -1.29 0.17 -8.27
C LEU A 64 -0.29 -0.96 -7.96
N LEU A 65 -0.62 -1.86 -7.06
CA LEU A 65 0.25 -2.96 -6.68
C LEU A 65 0.45 -3.97 -7.82
N VAL A 66 -0.60 -4.31 -8.54
CA VAL A 66 -0.51 -5.21 -9.71
C VAL A 66 0.36 -4.57 -10.79
N ASN A 67 0.14 -3.31 -11.11
CA ASN A 67 0.95 -2.61 -12.11
C ASN A 67 2.41 -2.46 -11.67
N ALA A 68 2.65 -2.22 -10.38
CA ALA A 68 3.99 -2.17 -9.81
C ALA A 68 4.72 -3.52 -9.94
N ALA A 69 4.01 -4.64 -9.74
CA ALA A 69 4.57 -5.97 -9.93
C ALA A 69 5.01 -6.20 -11.38
N TYR A 70 4.18 -5.83 -12.36
CA TYR A 70 4.56 -5.89 -13.78
C TYR A 70 5.80 -5.04 -14.06
N TRP A 71 5.82 -3.83 -13.55
CA TRP A 71 6.94 -2.91 -13.77
C TRP A 71 8.24 -3.44 -13.14
N CYS A 72 8.19 -3.99 -11.93
CA CYS A 72 9.36 -4.52 -11.24
C CYS A 72 10.04 -5.65 -12.01
N VAL A 73 9.28 -6.44 -12.74
CA VAL A 73 9.81 -7.56 -13.55
C VAL A 73 10.02 -7.21 -15.02
N GLY A 74 9.91 -5.94 -15.39
CA GLY A 74 10.15 -5.48 -16.75
C GLY A 74 9.05 -5.81 -17.75
N MET A 75 7.83 -5.98 -17.26
CA MET A 75 6.66 -6.32 -18.09
C MET A 75 5.66 -5.16 -18.22
N GLU A 76 6.13 -3.95 -18.11
CA GLU A 76 5.28 -2.75 -18.21
C GLU A 76 4.50 -2.66 -19.52
N ASP A 77 5.06 -3.18 -20.60
CA ASP A 77 4.39 -3.20 -21.91
C ASP A 77 3.16 -4.11 -21.96
N ARG A 78 3.03 -4.98 -20.97
CA ARG A 78 1.92 -5.91 -20.84
C ARG A 78 0.83 -5.43 -19.88
N ILE A 79 1.01 -4.29 -19.27
CA ILE A 79 -0.01 -3.70 -18.39
C ILE A 79 -1.20 -3.27 -19.27
N PRO A 80 -2.39 -3.86 -19.09
CA PRO A 80 -3.56 -3.43 -19.82
C PRO A 80 -3.99 -2.02 -19.41
N ALA A 81 -4.74 -1.34 -20.25
CA ALA A 81 -5.27 0.00 -19.97
C ALA A 81 -6.01 0.05 -18.61
N ARG A 82 -6.67 -1.05 -18.25
CA ARG A 82 -7.28 -1.26 -16.94
C ARG A 82 -7.10 -2.71 -16.51
N ALA A 83 -6.09 -2.94 -15.70
CA ALA A 83 -5.83 -4.28 -15.18
C ALA A 83 -7.00 -4.76 -14.31
N ARG A 84 -7.38 -6.02 -14.48
CA ARG A 84 -8.32 -6.68 -13.58
C ARG A 84 -7.66 -6.94 -12.24
N VAL A 85 -8.30 -6.50 -11.20
CA VAL A 85 -7.79 -6.60 -9.83
C VAL A 85 -8.90 -7.04 -8.87
N ASP A 86 -9.82 -7.83 -9.38
CA ASP A 86 -10.94 -8.35 -8.59
C ASP A 86 -10.41 -9.16 -7.41
N LEU A 87 -11.10 -9.08 -6.29
CA LEU A 87 -10.80 -9.91 -5.14
C LEU A 87 -11.09 -11.38 -5.46
N VAL A 88 -10.21 -12.27 -5.01
CA VAL A 88 -10.38 -13.71 -5.16
C VAL A 88 -10.85 -14.29 -3.82
N GLY A 89 -12.01 -14.93 -3.82
CA GLY A 89 -12.64 -15.46 -2.61
C GLY A 89 -13.20 -14.36 -1.71
N ASP A 90 -13.51 -14.74 -0.48
CA ASP A 90 -14.03 -13.84 0.53
C ASP A 90 -12.91 -13.01 1.16
N PHE A 91 -13.08 -11.71 1.16
CA PHE A 91 -12.12 -10.77 1.73
C PHE A 91 -12.83 -9.86 2.72
N HIS A 92 -12.55 -10.07 3.99
CA HIS A 92 -13.14 -9.34 5.11
C HIS A 92 -12.03 -8.74 5.98
N PRO A 93 -11.37 -7.66 5.53
CA PRO A 93 -10.31 -7.03 6.29
C PRO A 93 -10.85 -6.40 7.57
N THR A 94 -10.07 -6.49 8.63
CA THR A 94 -10.40 -5.86 9.91
C THR A 94 -9.44 -4.72 10.19
N PRO A 95 -9.90 -3.66 10.90
CA PRO A 95 -9.04 -2.56 11.26
C PRO A 95 -7.94 -3.02 12.23
N PHE A 96 -6.84 -2.30 12.22
CA PHE A 96 -5.77 -2.50 13.17
C PHE A 96 -6.27 -2.27 14.61
N GLY A 97 -5.77 -3.09 15.54
CA GLY A 97 -6.01 -2.91 16.96
C GLY A 97 -4.85 -3.49 17.78
N PHE A 98 -4.35 -2.73 18.73
CA PHE A 98 -3.29 -3.21 19.63
C PHE A 98 -3.76 -4.46 20.39
N GLY A 99 -2.96 -5.52 20.33
CA GLY A 99 -3.26 -6.79 20.99
C GLY A 99 -4.44 -7.58 20.39
N LYS A 100 -5.05 -7.10 19.34
CA LYS A 100 -6.20 -7.73 18.66
C LYS A 100 -5.75 -8.59 17.48
N PHE A 101 -4.94 -9.57 17.73
CA PHE A 101 -4.52 -10.52 16.69
C PHE A 101 -5.20 -11.87 16.89
N ARG A 102 -5.42 -12.59 15.81
CA ARG A 102 -5.95 -13.95 15.84
C ARG A 102 -4.82 -14.93 16.17
N LYS A 103 -4.99 -15.68 17.23
CA LYS A 103 -4.03 -16.72 17.62
C LYS A 103 -4.28 -18.02 16.85
N GLY A 104 -3.21 -18.78 16.62
CA GLY A 104 -3.29 -20.13 16.08
C GLY A 104 -3.50 -20.22 14.57
N LEU A 105 -3.41 -19.12 13.83
CA LEU A 105 -3.49 -19.15 12.38
C LEU A 105 -2.28 -19.84 11.76
N LYS A 106 -2.51 -20.63 10.73
CA LYS A 106 -1.50 -21.36 9.97
C LYS A 106 -1.56 -20.97 8.50
N PRO A 107 -0.47 -21.09 7.75
CA PRO A 107 -0.46 -20.80 6.32
C PRO A 107 -1.54 -21.55 5.54
N ALA A 108 -1.86 -22.78 5.95
CA ALA A 108 -2.91 -23.59 5.31
C ALA A 108 -4.31 -22.96 5.39
N ASP A 109 -4.58 -22.14 6.41
CA ASP A 109 -5.86 -21.46 6.58
C ASP A 109 -6.10 -20.39 5.50
N PHE A 110 -5.04 -20.02 4.77
CA PHE A 110 -5.06 -19.01 3.71
C PHE A 110 -4.71 -19.60 2.34
N ALA A 111 -4.62 -20.91 2.22
CA ALA A 111 -4.38 -21.55 0.94
C ALA A 111 -5.56 -21.29 0.00
N LEU A 112 -5.25 -20.89 -1.23
CA LEU A 112 -6.26 -20.81 -2.27
C LEU A 112 -6.67 -22.26 -2.63
N GLU A 113 -7.98 -22.47 -2.73
CA GLU A 113 -8.46 -23.72 -3.30
C GLU A 113 -8.02 -23.82 -4.77
N PRO A 114 -7.55 -24.98 -5.20
CA PRO A 114 -7.08 -25.18 -6.57
C PRO A 114 -8.19 -25.04 -7.61
#